data_3a326f6dbda763c72f75cdb2e0161802
#
_entry.id   3a326f6dbda763c72f75cdb2e0161802
#
_cell.length_a   1.000
_cell.length_b   1.000
_cell.length_c   1.000
_cell.angle_alpha   90.00
_cell.angle_beta   90.00
_cell.angle_gamma   90.00
#
_symmetry.space_group_name_H-M   'P 1'
#
loop_
_entity.id
_entity.type
_entity.pdbx_description
1 polymer ?
#
loop_
_entity_poly.entity_id
_entity_poly.type
_entity_poly.pdbx_seq_one_letter_code
_entity_poly.pdbx_strand_id
1 'polypeptide(L)'
;MDCRALLAELPRLRRYARALVGERAAADDLVQDTLERAWAHSAQWQADSNLRAWLLTIMHNLRADQLRRRKLPLVSADESELPCRPTQSDGLELDALAAAIGQLPEEQRAVLLLVALEEMRYADVASTLSIPLGTVMSRLARARERLRQLLDADGTRLRVVQ
;
A
#
# COMPACT_ATOMS: atom_id res chain seq x y z
N MET A 1 7.50 -23.35 3.87
CA MET A 1 7.38 -22.23 2.89
C MET A 1 8.57 -22.28 1.95
N ASP A 2 8.34 -22.19 0.64
CA ASP A 2 9.43 -22.25 -0.35
C ASP A 2 10.02 -20.84 -0.56
N CYS A 3 11.34 -20.72 -0.47
CA CYS A 3 12.06 -19.45 -0.72
C CYS A 3 11.79 -18.92 -2.15
N ARG A 4 11.64 -19.81 -3.13
CA ARG A 4 11.34 -19.46 -4.52
C ARG A 4 9.97 -18.79 -4.65
N ALA A 5 8.97 -19.25 -3.90
CA ALA A 5 7.64 -18.66 -3.87
C ALA A 5 7.68 -17.24 -3.26
N LEU A 6 8.45 -17.03 -2.19
CA LEU A 6 8.66 -15.69 -1.62
C LEU A 6 9.33 -14.73 -2.61
N LEU A 7 10.38 -15.19 -3.29
CA LEU A 7 11.10 -14.39 -4.27
C LEU A 7 10.21 -13.99 -5.46
N ALA A 8 9.26 -14.84 -5.85
CA ALA A 8 8.31 -14.55 -6.91
C ALA A 8 7.35 -13.40 -6.55
N GLU A 9 7.01 -13.24 -5.27
CA GLU A 9 6.15 -12.13 -4.80
C GLU A 9 6.90 -10.81 -4.59
N LEU A 10 8.23 -10.82 -4.52
CA LEU A 10 9.05 -9.65 -4.19
C LEU A 10 8.82 -8.43 -5.11
N PRO A 11 8.73 -8.54 -6.45
CA PRO A 11 8.47 -7.38 -7.30
C PRO A 11 7.12 -6.71 -7.01
N ARG A 12 6.10 -7.52 -6.71
CA ARG A 12 4.75 -7.01 -6.37
C ARG A 12 4.75 -6.33 -5.01
N LEU A 13 5.35 -6.94 -4.00
CA LEU A 13 5.48 -6.35 -2.67
C LEU A 13 6.20 -5.01 -2.72
N ARG A 14 7.29 -4.90 -3.48
CA ARG A 14 8.01 -3.63 -3.67
C ARG A 14 7.14 -2.58 -4.34
N ARG A 15 6.44 -2.94 -5.40
CA ARG A 15 5.53 -2.03 -6.09
C ARG A 15 4.44 -1.52 -5.15
N TYR A 16 3.82 -2.43 -4.41
CA TYR A 16 2.78 -2.11 -3.43
C TYR A 16 3.32 -1.20 -2.31
N ALA A 17 4.44 -1.57 -1.69
CA ALA A 17 5.05 -0.79 -0.62
C ALA A 17 5.41 0.63 -1.06
N ARG A 18 5.97 0.80 -2.26
CA ARG A 18 6.28 2.12 -2.82
C ARG A 18 5.03 2.98 -3.04
N ALA A 19 3.97 2.39 -3.56
CA ALA A 19 2.70 3.10 -3.73
C ALA A 19 2.06 3.47 -2.38
N LEU A 20 2.21 2.61 -1.36
CA LEU A 20 1.66 2.83 -0.03
C LEU A 20 2.43 3.89 0.76
N VAL A 21 3.75 3.78 0.81
CA VAL A 21 4.62 4.61 1.67
C VAL A 21 5.07 5.89 0.97
N GLY A 22 5.28 5.85 -0.35
CA GLY A 22 5.73 6.97 -1.18
C GLY A 22 7.23 7.17 -1.20
N GLU A 23 7.95 6.95 -0.09
CA GLU A 23 9.40 7.10 0.01
C GLU A 23 10.08 5.74 -0.24
N ARG A 24 11.09 5.73 -1.13
CA ARG A 24 11.71 4.50 -1.65
C ARG A 24 12.44 3.71 -0.56
N ALA A 25 13.25 4.38 0.26
CA ALA A 25 14.04 3.70 1.29
C ALA A 25 13.11 3.10 2.36
N ALA A 26 12.11 3.84 2.83
CA ALA A 26 11.13 3.33 3.79
C ALA A 26 10.27 2.18 3.21
N ALA A 27 9.97 2.21 1.92
CA ALA A 27 9.27 1.12 1.25
C ALA A 27 10.14 -0.14 1.15
N ASP A 28 11.42 0.01 0.78
CA ASP A 28 12.34 -1.11 0.70
C ASP A 28 12.61 -1.73 2.09
N ASP A 29 12.73 -0.92 3.15
CA ASP A 29 12.82 -1.37 4.54
C ASP A 29 11.56 -2.15 4.97
N LEU A 30 10.37 -1.63 4.66
CA LEU A 30 9.11 -2.30 4.96
C LEU A 30 9.01 -3.67 4.27
N VAL A 31 9.46 -3.78 3.03
CA VAL A 31 9.51 -5.06 2.30
C VAL A 31 10.48 -6.03 2.97
N GLN A 32 11.66 -5.58 3.36
CA GLN A 32 12.65 -6.40 4.04
C GLN A 32 12.09 -6.91 5.37
N ASP A 33 11.56 -6.04 6.23
CA ASP A 33 10.93 -6.41 7.50
C ASP A 33 9.80 -7.42 7.30
N THR A 34 9.01 -7.25 6.22
CA THR A 34 7.92 -8.18 5.87
C THR A 34 8.45 -9.57 5.55
N LEU A 35 9.51 -9.67 4.75
CA LEU A 35 10.11 -10.94 4.38
C LEU A 35 10.78 -11.63 5.57
N GLU A 36 11.48 -10.90 6.42
CA GLU A 36 12.10 -11.42 7.64
C GLU A 36 11.02 -11.96 8.59
N ARG A 37 9.95 -11.21 8.80
CA ARG A 37 8.82 -11.64 9.63
C ARG A 37 8.11 -12.86 9.04
N ALA A 38 7.89 -12.87 7.74
CA ALA A 38 7.29 -14.01 7.05
C ALA A 38 8.16 -15.27 7.19
N TRP A 39 9.46 -15.14 7.04
CA TRP A 39 10.39 -16.25 7.22
C TRP A 39 10.39 -16.79 8.66
N ALA A 40 10.45 -15.91 9.65
CA ALA A 40 10.39 -16.28 11.07
C ALA A 40 9.08 -16.98 11.45
N HIS A 41 7.98 -16.68 10.77
CA HIS A 41 6.65 -17.29 11.00
C HIS A 41 6.27 -18.31 9.93
N SER A 42 7.23 -18.80 9.17
CA SER A 42 6.99 -19.74 8.05
C SER A 42 6.27 -21.03 8.44
N ALA A 43 6.42 -21.47 9.69
CA ALA A 43 5.72 -22.64 10.23
C ALA A 43 4.20 -22.40 10.42
N GLN A 44 3.77 -21.15 10.52
CA GLN A 44 2.36 -20.78 10.67
C GLN A 44 1.62 -20.64 9.33
N TRP A 45 2.38 -20.57 8.24
CA TRP A 45 1.80 -20.46 6.92
C TRP A 45 1.28 -21.82 6.42
N GLN A 46 0.04 -21.86 6.00
CA GLN A 46 -0.59 -23.04 5.42
C GLN A 46 -0.37 -23.04 3.89
N ALA A 47 0.14 -24.15 3.36
CA ALA A 47 0.50 -24.26 1.94
C ALA A 47 -0.65 -23.99 0.96
N ASP A 48 -1.88 -24.22 1.40
CA ASP A 48 -3.10 -24.00 0.60
C ASP A 48 -3.65 -22.57 0.71
N SER A 49 -3.01 -21.70 1.52
CA SER A 49 -3.43 -20.31 1.68
C SER A 49 -2.80 -19.38 0.64
N ASN A 50 -3.44 -18.25 0.41
CA ASN A 50 -2.91 -17.21 -0.50
C ASN A 50 -1.69 -16.54 0.10
N LEU A 51 -0.50 -16.93 -0.36
CA LEU A 51 0.79 -16.40 0.12
C LEU A 51 0.85 -14.87 0.05
N ARG A 52 0.37 -14.28 -1.04
CA ARG A 52 0.35 -12.83 -1.23
C ARG A 52 -0.51 -12.13 -0.19
N ALA A 53 -1.73 -12.59 0.04
CA ALA A 53 -2.62 -12.01 1.05
C ALA A 53 -2.00 -12.09 2.46
N TRP A 54 -1.34 -13.20 2.77
CA TRP A 54 -0.64 -13.37 4.03
C TRP A 54 0.56 -12.40 4.18
N LEU A 55 1.37 -12.23 3.14
CA LEU A 55 2.49 -11.28 3.13
C LEU A 55 2.00 -9.83 3.26
N LEU A 56 0.92 -9.46 2.57
CA LEU A 56 0.30 -8.14 2.69
C LEU A 56 -0.26 -7.91 4.11
N THR A 57 -0.83 -8.93 4.74
CA THR A 57 -1.26 -8.85 6.15
C THR A 57 -0.09 -8.55 7.09
N ILE A 58 1.03 -9.25 6.91
CA ILE A 58 2.25 -8.99 7.69
C ILE A 58 2.74 -7.54 7.45
N MET A 59 2.80 -7.11 6.20
CA MET A 59 3.23 -5.76 5.82
C MET A 59 2.37 -4.68 6.47
N HIS A 60 1.05 -4.83 6.44
CA HIS A 60 0.13 -3.87 7.05
C HIS A 60 0.24 -3.84 8.57
N ASN A 61 0.43 -4.97 9.22
CA ASN A 61 0.65 -5.03 10.66
C ASN A 61 1.95 -4.32 11.05
N LEU A 62 3.04 -4.56 10.33
CA LEU A 62 4.31 -3.86 10.55
C LEU A 62 4.17 -2.35 10.34
N ARG A 63 3.47 -1.95 9.27
CA ARG A 63 3.22 -0.53 8.98
C ARG A 63 2.38 0.14 10.07
N ALA A 64 1.33 -0.51 10.53
CA ALA A 64 0.50 -0.02 11.64
C ALA A 64 1.32 0.15 12.93
N ASP A 65 2.23 -0.77 13.22
CA ASP A 65 3.14 -0.68 14.36
C ASP A 65 4.11 0.50 14.22
N GLN A 66 4.68 0.72 13.03
CA GLN A 66 5.54 1.86 12.74
C GLN A 66 4.80 3.18 12.97
N LEU A 67 3.57 3.30 12.47
CA LEU A 67 2.75 4.50 12.64
C LEU A 67 2.35 4.75 14.10
N ARG A 68 2.03 3.70 14.85
CA ARG A 68 1.75 3.82 16.30
C ARG A 68 2.97 4.32 17.08
N ARG A 69 4.17 3.81 16.76
CA ARG A 69 5.41 4.25 17.41
C ARG A 69 5.73 5.71 17.12
N ARG A 70 5.46 6.19 15.90
CA ARG A 70 5.64 7.61 15.52
C ARG A 70 4.67 8.55 16.24
N LYS A 71 3.48 8.08 16.59
CA LYS A 71 2.46 8.86 17.32
C LYS A 71 2.70 8.94 18.83
N LEU A 72 3.56 8.10 19.40
CA LEU A 72 3.98 8.21 20.79
C LEU A 72 4.97 9.38 20.92
N PRO A 73 4.79 10.32 21.88
CA PRO A 73 5.67 11.48 22.01
C PRO A 73 7.02 11.05 22.59
N LEU A 74 7.94 10.69 21.74
CA LEU A 74 9.36 10.63 22.02
C LEU A 74 10.06 11.50 20.98
N VAL A 75 10.42 12.72 21.44
CA VAL A 75 11.50 13.60 21.00
C VAL A 75 11.95 13.41 19.52
N SER A 76 11.67 14.46 18.75
CA SER A 76 12.41 14.88 17.56
C SER A 76 12.70 13.77 16.53
N ALA A 77 11.81 13.64 15.58
CA ALA A 77 12.18 13.23 14.24
C ALA A 77 11.50 14.16 13.24
N ASP A 78 12.32 14.86 12.53
CA ASP A 78 12.04 15.72 11.41
C ASP A 78 10.91 15.18 10.54
N GLU A 79 9.80 15.90 10.48
CA GLU A 79 8.76 15.69 9.47
C GLU A 79 9.31 16.20 8.14
N SER A 80 10.15 15.42 7.51
CA SER A 80 10.43 15.56 6.08
C SER A 80 9.42 14.71 5.32
N GLU A 81 8.21 15.22 5.18
CA GLU A 81 7.36 14.87 4.04
C GLU A 81 8.00 15.44 2.77
N LEU A 82 9.01 14.75 2.28
CA LEU A 82 9.50 14.98 0.94
C LEU A 82 8.60 14.21 -0.02
N PRO A 83 7.85 14.91 -0.90
CA PRO A 83 7.13 14.24 -1.96
C PRO A 83 8.17 13.53 -2.83
N CYS A 84 8.12 12.20 -2.85
CA CYS A 84 8.93 11.42 -3.76
C CYS A 84 8.51 11.76 -5.19
N ARG A 85 9.40 12.44 -5.93
CA ARG A 85 9.23 12.62 -7.37
C ARG A 85 9.34 11.25 -8.02
N PRO A 86 8.35 10.82 -8.81
CA PRO A 86 8.48 9.63 -9.63
C PRO A 86 9.62 9.82 -10.61
N THR A 87 10.48 8.82 -10.70
CA THR A 87 11.53 8.78 -11.72
C THR A 87 10.88 8.68 -13.10
N GLN A 88 11.34 9.53 -14.01
CA GLN A 88 10.92 9.64 -15.41
C GLN A 88 10.67 8.28 -16.07
N SER A 89 9.46 8.07 -16.61
CA SER A 89 9.18 7.61 -17.95
C SER A 89 7.67 7.55 -18.21
N ASP A 90 7.30 8.02 -19.39
CA ASP A 90 6.03 7.82 -20.10
C ASP A 90 4.74 8.19 -19.36
N GLY A 91 4.52 9.48 -19.17
CA GLY A 91 3.19 9.99 -19.01
C GLY A 91 2.98 10.90 -17.83
N LEU A 92 2.93 12.18 -18.12
CA LEU A 92 2.39 13.23 -17.22
C LEU A 92 1.12 12.76 -16.48
N GLU A 93 0.32 11.88 -17.11
CA GLU A 93 -0.90 11.30 -16.52
C GLU A 93 -0.61 10.27 -15.41
N LEU A 94 0.40 9.41 -15.60
CA LEU A 94 0.79 8.43 -14.58
C LEU A 94 1.47 9.10 -13.38
N ASP A 95 2.26 10.13 -13.62
CA ASP A 95 2.90 10.92 -12.56
C ASP A 95 1.86 11.70 -11.75
N ALA A 96 0.87 12.29 -12.43
CA ALA A 96 -0.24 12.97 -11.78
C ALA A 96 -1.10 12.00 -10.94
N LEU A 97 -1.38 10.79 -11.44
CA LEU A 97 -2.09 9.77 -10.71
C LEU A 97 -1.31 9.30 -9.47
N ALA A 98 -0.01 9.05 -9.62
CA ALA A 98 0.85 8.64 -8.50
C ALA A 98 0.92 9.74 -7.43
N ALA A 99 1.04 11.00 -7.83
CA ALA A 99 1.03 12.15 -6.93
C ALA A 99 -0.32 12.30 -6.21
N ALA A 100 -1.43 12.11 -6.92
CA ALA A 100 -2.78 12.16 -6.34
C ALA A 100 -3.01 11.02 -5.32
N ILE A 101 -2.57 9.79 -5.64
CA ILE A 101 -2.60 8.66 -4.70
C ILE A 101 -1.76 8.97 -3.46
N GLY A 102 -0.60 9.60 -3.62
CA GLY A 102 0.26 10.02 -2.52
C GLY A 102 -0.40 11.02 -1.55
N GLN A 103 -1.36 11.81 -2.02
CA GLN A 103 -2.10 12.78 -1.22
C GLN A 103 -3.31 12.18 -0.47
N LEU A 104 -3.66 10.92 -0.72
CA LEU A 104 -4.72 10.25 0.04
C LEU A 104 -4.25 9.96 1.47
N PRO A 105 -5.16 10.03 2.47
CA PRO A 105 -4.90 9.47 3.79
C PRO A 105 -4.47 8.00 3.66
N GLU A 106 -3.48 7.56 4.44
CA GLU A 106 -2.89 6.23 4.30
C GLU A 106 -3.91 5.10 4.38
N GLU A 107 -4.90 5.22 5.27
CA GLU A 107 -5.97 4.22 5.40
C GLU A 107 -6.85 4.10 4.14
N GLN A 108 -7.09 5.20 3.45
CA GLN A 108 -7.84 5.21 2.18
C GLN A 108 -6.96 4.69 1.04
N ARG A 109 -5.68 5.09 1.02
CA ARG A 109 -4.68 4.63 0.06
C ARG A 109 -4.51 3.12 0.13
N ALA A 110 -4.36 2.55 1.33
CA ALA A 110 -4.20 1.12 1.54
C ALA A 110 -5.36 0.31 0.93
N VAL A 111 -6.61 0.69 1.23
CA VAL A 111 -7.79 0.02 0.68
C VAL A 111 -7.83 0.15 -0.84
N LEU A 112 -7.57 1.34 -1.39
CA LEU A 112 -7.57 1.57 -2.83
C LEU A 112 -6.52 0.69 -3.54
N LEU A 113 -5.30 0.63 -3.01
CA LEU A 113 -4.21 -0.14 -3.60
C LEU A 113 -4.45 -1.65 -3.52
N LEU A 114 -4.99 -2.16 -2.41
CA LEU A 114 -5.34 -3.58 -2.30
C LEU A 114 -6.40 -4.00 -3.31
N VAL A 115 -7.38 -3.13 -3.57
CA VAL A 115 -8.44 -3.41 -4.55
C VAL A 115 -7.94 -3.21 -5.99
N ALA A 116 -7.29 -2.08 -6.29
CA ALA A 116 -6.96 -1.70 -7.66
C ALA A 116 -5.62 -2.29 -8.16
N LEU A 117 -4.61 -2.39 -7.30
CA LEU A 117 -3.28 -2.85 -7.67
C LEU A 117 -3.09 -4.36 -7.43
N GLU A 118 -3.66 -4.88 -6.34
CA GLU A 118 -3.57 -6.29 -5.96
C GLU A 118 -4.81 -7.10 -6.32
N GLU A 119 -5.84 -6.47 -6.87
CA GLU A 119 -7.09 -7.10 -7.37
C GLU A 119 -7.79 -7.96 -6.30
N MET A 120 -7.66 -7.56 -5.03
CA MET A 120 -8.25 -8.30 -3.91
C MET A 120 -9.75 -8.04 -3.81
N ARG A 121 -10.50 -9.08 -3.44
CA ARG A 121 -11.91 -8.93 -3.10
C ARG A 121 -12.08 -8.15 -1.80
N TYR A 122 -13.17 -7.42 -1.65
CA TYR A 122 -13.41 -6.59 -0.46
C TYR A 122 -13.37 -7.39 0.86
N ALA A 123 -13.84 -8.63 0.85
CA ALA A 123 -13.75 -9.52 2.02
C ALA A 123 -12.30 -9.86 2.38
N ASP A 124 -11.44 -10.08 1.38
CA ASP A 124 -10.03 -10.36 1.57
C ASP A 124 -9.28 -9.12 2.07
N VAL A 125 -9.64 -7.93 1.57
CA VAL A 125 -9.12 -6.63 2.07
C VAL A 125 -9.52 -6.42 3.52
N ALA A 126 -10.77 -6.68 3.89
CA ALA A 126 -11.26 -6.58 5.25
C ALA A 126 -10.44 -7.47 6.21
N SER A 127 -10.17 -8.71 5.79
CA SER A 127 -9.35 -9.66 6.56
C SER A 127 -7.88 -9.21 6.65
N THR A 128 -7.30 -8.76 5.55
CA THR A 128 -5.90 -8.30 5.48
C THR A 128 -5.66 -7.09 6.38
N LEU A 129 -6.59 -6.15 6.41
CA LEU A 129 -6.49 -4.92 7.21
C LEU A 129 -7.10 -5.05 8.62
N SER A 130 -7.74 -6.21 8.92
CA SER A 130 -8.45 -6.43 10.18
C SER A 130 -9.51 -5.35 10.47
N ILE A 131 -10.29 -4.97 9.46
CA ILE A 131 -11.37 -3.98 9.53
C ILE A 131 -12.69 -4.57 9.04
N PRO A 132 -13.84 -4.01 9.48
CA PRO A 132 -15.14 -4.45 8.97
C PRO A 132 -15.29 -4.22 7.45
N LEU A 133 -16.05 -5.06 6.77
CA LEU A 133 -16.34 -4.93 5.34
C LEU A 133 -16.96 -3.56 4.99
N GLY A 134 -17.87 -3.05 5.83
CA GLY A 134 -18.45 -1.73 5.66
C GLY A 134 -17.42 -0.61 5.71
N THR A 135 -16.37 -0.76 6.51
CA THR A 135 -15.24 0.17 6.59
C THR A 135 -14.40 0.14 5.30
N VAL A 136 -14.17 -1.05 4.72
CA VAL A 136 -13.52 -1.19 3.40
C VAL A 136 -14.29 -0.40 2.36
N MET A 137 -15.60 -0.63 2.28
CA MET A 137 -16.47 0.02 1.29
C MET A 137 -16.49 1.55 1.46
N SER A 138 -16.62 2.06 2.68
CA SER A 138 -16.63 3.50 2.95
C SER A 138 -15.27 4.17 2.68
N ARG A 139 -14.17 3.53 3.07
CA ARG A 139 -12.82 4.02 2.78
C ARG A 139 -12.54 4.04 1.28
N LEU A 140 -12.95 3.00 0.55
CA LEU A 140 -12.78 2.93 -0.90
C LEU A 140 -13.59 4.01 -1.62
N ALA A 141 -14.83 4.24 -1.21
CA ALA A 141 -15.68 5.30 -1.78
C ALA A 141 -15.06 6.69 -1.58
N ARG A 142 -14.56 6.98 -0.36
CA ARG A 142 -13.87 8.24 -0.04
C ARG A 142 -12.56 8.39 -0.81
N ALA A 143 -11.79 7.31 -0.94
CA ALA A 143 -10.54 7.30 -1.70
C ALA A 143 -10.79 7.66 -3.17
N ARG A 144 -11.78 7.03 -3.80
CA ARG A 144 -12.16 7.29 -5.19
C ARG A 144 -12.64 8.72 -5.41
N GLU A 145 -13.49 9.22 -4.50
CA GLU A 145 -13.99 10.58 -4.58
C GLU A 145 -12.86 11.61 -4.41
N ARG A 146 -11.98 11.41 -3.42
CA ARG A 146 -10.84 12.30 -3.21
C ARG A 146 -9.87 12.27 -4.39
N LEU A 147 -9.61 11.09 -4.93
CA LEU A 147 -8.73 10.93 -6.09
C LEU A 147 -9.29 11.66 -7.31
N ARG A 148 -10.59 11.54 -7.57
CA ARG A 148 -11.26 12.27 -8.65
C ARG A 148 -11.10 13.79 -8.49
N GLN A 149 -11.35 14.32 -7.29
CA GLN A 149 -11.20 15.75 -6.99
C GLN A 149 -9.77 16.23 -7.24
N LEU A 150 -8.76 15.46 -6.83
CA LEU A 150 -7.35 15.82 -7.03
C LEU A 150 -6.98 15.84 -8.52
N LEU A 151 -7.43 14.87 -9.29
CA LEU A 151 -7.16 14.78 -10.73
C LEU A 151 -7.92 15.86 -11.53
N ASP A 152 -9.14 16.17 -11.14
CA ASP A 152 -9.92 17.26 -11.77
C ASP A 152 -9.28 18.64 -11.49
N ALA A 153 -8.74 18.86 -10.29
CA ALA A 153 -8.04 20.09 -9.91
C ALA A 153 -6.74 20.31 -10.72
N ASP A 154 -6.01 19.23 -11.03
CA ASP A 154 -4.79 19.29 -11.84
C ASP A 154 -5.06 19.40 -13.36
N GLY A 155 -6.32 19.48 -13.78
CA GLY A 155 -6.69 19.56 -15.19
C GLY A 155 -6.44 18.28 -16.00
N THR A 156 -6.05 17.21 -15.34
CA THR A 156 -5.82 15.90 -15.93
C THR A 156 -7.16 15.18 -16.06
N ARG A 157 -7.90 15.45 -17.12
CA ARG A 157 -9.10 14.66 -17.46
C ARG A 157 -8.63 13.27 -17.91
N LEU A 158 -8.72 12.30 -17.01
CA LEU A 158 -8.64 10.89 -17.41
C LEU A 158 -9.76 10.62 -18.40
N ARG A 159 -9.42 10.46 -19.68
CA ARG A 159 -10.34 9.92 -20.67
C ARG A 159 -10.62 8.48 -20.27
N VAL A 160 -11.79 8.25 -19.69
CA VAL A 160 -12.33 6.90 -19.53
C VAL A 160 -12.57 6.40 -20.96
N VAL A 161 -11.70 5.49 -21.41
CA VAL A 161 -11.95 4.72 -22.62
C VAL A 161 -13.08 3.75 -22.27
N GLN A 162 -14.25 3.97 -22.90
CA GLN A 162 -15.36 3.03 -22.88
C GLN A 162 -15.00 1.79 -23.72
#